data_6a41fd4e58fc96e7b4c8407baa5916ee
#
_entry.id   6a41fd4e58fc96e7b4c8407baa5916ee
#
_cell.length_a   1.000
_cell.length_b   1.000
_cell.length_c   1.000
_cell.angle_alpha   90.00
_cell.angle_beta   90.00
_cell.angle_gamma   90.00
#
_symmetry.space_group_name_H-M   'P 1'
#
loop_
_entity.id
_entity.type
_entity.pdbx_description
1 polymer ?
#
loop_
_entity_poly.entity_id
_entity_poly.type
_entity_poly.pdbx_seq_one_letter_code
_entity_poly.pdbx_strand_id
1 'polypeptide(L)'
;MNILFTLDVPEHLQTLQAEKFPEDTFYYESNDHFANLAEIDIIVTYGSNITEAKIKQASNLKFIMVFSAGVDSLPREIIQEKKIKVANVRGIHAVPMGEYALSFMLSHVKKATFFYQMQKEKNWASEEPITELAGKTLVVAGTGAIGAKVAEFAQAFDMEIIGVNTTGHPVKPFSKTYAMSDIEKVAPLADFFVSVLPHTDKTTAIYSLSFFRKMKDNAVFINIGRGSAVELKVLEQASKEQLINHFYLDVVPEEPLSEDNYLWEASNVTITPHVS
;
A
#
# COMPACT_ATOMS: atom_id res chain seq x y z
N MET A 1 28.63 -5.22 -17.13
CA MET A 1 28.34 -4.51 -15.86
C MET A 1 28.25 -5.51 -14.73
N ASN A 2 28.52 -5.08 -13.49
CA ASN A 2 28.35 -5.92 -12.30
C ASN A 2 27.00 -5.58 -11.64
N ILE A 3 26.10 -6.57 -11.60
CA ILE A 3 24.71 -6.38 -11.16
C ILE A 3 24.45 -7.27 -9.94
N LEU A 4 24.12 -6.65 -8.80
CA LEU A 4 23.80 -7.33 -7.56
C LEU A 4 22.29 -7.39 -7.33
N PHE A 5 21.76 -8.59 -7.18
CA PHE A 5 20.40 -8.84 -6.71
C PHE A 5 20.44 -9.14 -5.20
N THR A 6 19.79 -8.32 -4.41
CA THR A 6 19.61 -8.52 -2.97
C THR A 6 18.25 -9.14 -2.61
N LEU A 7 17.58 -9.68 -3.61
CA LEU A 7 16.31 -10.38 -3.52
C LEU A 7 16.48 -11.78 -4.16
N ASP A 8 15.61 -12.70 -3.77
CA ASP A 8 15.63 -14.06 -4.31
C ASP A 8 15.19 -14.04 -5.78
N VAL A 9 16.05 -14.62 -6.63
CA VAL A 9 15.77 -14.81 -8.06
C VAL A 9 15.74 -16.30 -8.35
N PRO A 10 14.64 -16.86 -8.88
CA PRO A 10 14.58 -18.28 -9.26
C PRO A 10 15.67 -18.68 -10.24
N GLU A 11 16.26 -19.86 -10.09
CA GLU A 11 17.40 -20.36 -10.90
C GLU A 11 17.15 -20.27 -12.42
N HIS A 12 15.94 -20.60 -12.87
CA HIS A 12 15.60 -20.50 -14.29
C HIS A 12 15.67 -19.06 -14.83
N LEU A 13 15.40 -18.05 -13.99
CA LEU A 13 15.56 -16.64 -14.36
C LEU A 13 17.04 -16.21 -14.31
N GLN A 14 17.83 -16.72 -13.38
CA GLN A 14 19.28 -16.50 -13.34
C GLN A 14 19.94 -17.03 -14.62
N THR A 15 19.58 -18.25 -15.04
CA THR A 15 20.05 -18.86 -16.30
C THR A 15 19.66 -17.99 -17.50
N LEU A 16 18.40 -17.57 -17.57
CA LEU A 16 17.90 -16.71 -18.66
C LEU A 16 18.64 -15.37 -18.71
N GLN A 17 18.98 -14.78 -17.56
CA GLN A 17 19.74 -13.52 -17.49
C GLN A 17 21.16 -13.72 -18.04
N ALA A 18 21.85 -14.78 -17.61
CA ALA A 18 23.20 -15.08 -18.09
C ALA A 18 23.24 -15.37 -19.59
N GLU A 19 22.23 -16.05 -20.13
CA GLU A 19 22.10 -16.31 -21.57
C GLU A 19 21.84 -15.04 -22.39
N LYS A 20 20.96 -14.15 -21.88
CA LYS A 20 20.59 -12.93 -22.60
C LYS A 20 21.64 -11.83 -22.54
N PHE A 21 22.42 -11.79 -21.47
CA PHE A 21 23.39 -10.74 -21.18
C PHE A 21 24.76 -11.34 -20.82
N PRO A 22 25.42 -12.05 -21.76
CA PRO A 22 26.68 -12.78 -21.48
C PRO A 22 27.85 -11.86 -21.13
N GLU A 23 27.76 -10.56 -21.45
CA GLU A 23 28.80 -9.57 -21.10
C GLU A 23 28.66 -9.00 -19.67
N ASP A 24 27.55 -9.31 -18.98
CA ASP A 24 27.27 -8.82 -17.64
C ASP A 24 27.53 -9.91 -16.61
N THR A 25 27.94 -9.50 -15.41
CA THR A 25 28.15 -10.39 -14.26
C THR A 25 27.02 -10.19 -13.27
N PHE A 26 26.34 -11.28 -12.92
CA PHE A 26 25.22 -11.26 -11.99
C PHE A 26 25.62 -11.92 -10.66
N TYR A 27 25.28 -11.23 -9.57
CA TYR A 27 25.45 -11.70 -8.19
C TYR A 27 24.10 -11.81 -7.54
N TYR A 28 23.81 -12.95 -6.91
CA TYR A 28 22.53 -13.23 -6.25
C TYR A 28 22.77 -13.50 -4.78
N GLU A 29 22.63 -12.49 -3.96
CA GLU A 29 22.81 -12.60 -2.52
C GLU A 29 21.60 -12.03 -1.79
N SER A 30 20.80 -12.91 -1.20
CA SER A 30 19.62 -12.55 -0.41
C SER A 30 19.97 -11.92 0.95
N ASN A 31 21.23 -12.00 1.39
CA ASN A 31 21.69 -11.52 2.67
C ASN A 31 22.80 -10.45 2.55
N ASP A 32 22.92 -9.64 3.58
CA ASP A 32 23.77 -8.45 3.72
C ASP A 32 25.30 -8.66 3.55
N HIS A 33 25.74 -9.77 3.02
CA HIS A 33 27.14 -10.23 3.02
C HIS A 33 27.87 -10.13 1.69
N PHE A 34 27.44 -9.27 0.77
CA PHE A 34 28.22 -9.10 -0.45
C PHE A 34 29.57 -8.43 -0.14
N ALA A 35 30.65 -9.16 -0.35
CA ALA A 35 31.98 -8.78 0.10
C ALA A 35 32.61 -7.63 -0.70
N ASN A 36 32.14 -7.33 -1.93
CA ASN A 36 32.80 -6.40 -2.83
C ASN A 36 31.84 -5.35 -3.46
N LEU A 37 31.13 -4.59 -2.62
CA LEU A 37 30.20 -3.56 -3.08
C LEU A 37 30.87 -2.50 -3.99
N ALA A 38 32.19 -2.28 -3.86
CA ALA A 38 32.91 -1.27 -4.65
C ALA A 38 32.89 -1.54 -6.15
N GLU A 39 32.73 -2.78 -6.57
CA GLU A 39 32.71 -3.19 -7.99
C GLU A 39 31.31 -3.17 -8.62
N ILE A 40 30.25 -2.99 -7.82
CA ILE A 40 28.87 -3.06 -8.29
C ILE A 40 28.45 -1.80 -9.02
N ASP A 41 27.93 -1.98 -10.24
CA ASP A 41 27.37 -0.91 -11.07
C ASP A 41 25.86 -0.71 -10.81
N ILE A 42 25.12 -1.81 -10.57
CA ILE A 42 23.66 -1.82 -10.43
C ILE A 42 23.26 -2.68 -9.23
N ILE A 43 22.35 -2.19 -8.40
CA ILE A 43 21.69 -2.97 -7.34
C ILE A 43 20.21 -3.13 -7.69
N VAL A 44 19.72 -4.37 -7.59
CA VAL A 44 18.30 -4.75 -7.70
C VAL A 44 17.84 -5.23 -6.32
N THR A 45 16.84 -4.58 -5.74
CA THR A 45 16.49 -4.72 -4.31
C THR A 45 15.01 -4.45 -4.03
N TYR A 46 14.52 -4.88 -2.85
CA TYR A 46 13.27 -4.34 -2.29
C TYR A 46 13.45 -3.00 -1.56
N GLY A 47 14.70 -2.58 -1.29
CA GLY A 47 15.05 -1.27 -0.75
C GLY A 47 15.35 -1.24 0.75
N SER A 48 14.75 -2.10 1.56
CA SER A 48 14.88 -2.10 3.02
C SER A 48 16.30 -2.40 3.53
N ASN A 49 17.10 -3.11 2.75
CA ASN A 49 18.48 -3.50 3.07
C ASN A 49 19.55 -2.53 2.50
N ILE A 50 19.14 -1.42 1.86
CA ILE A 50 20.05 -0.43 1.29
C ILE A 50 20.28 0.69 2.30
N THR A 51 21.42 0.64 2.98
CA THR A 51 21.82 1.65 3.98
C THR A 51 22.78 2.67 3.38
N GLU A 52 22.91 3.83 4.05
CA GLU A 52 23.90 4.85 3.69
C GLU A 52 25.34 4.29 3.68
N ALA A 53 25.67 3.42 4.65
CA ALA A 53 26.98 2.78 4.74
C ALA A 53 27.28 1.92 3.50
N LYS A 54 26.29 1.15 3.01
CA LYS A 54 26.42 0.35 1.79
C LYS A 54 26.61 1.22 0.55
N ILE A 55 25.84 2.30 0.43
CA ILE A 55 25.99 3.25 -0.67
C ILE A 55 27.37 3.92 -0.65
N LYS A 56 27.93 4.22 0.52
CA LYS A 56 29.28 4.77 0.64
C LYS A 56 30.34 3.78 0.13
N GLN A 57 30.21 2.49 0.43
CA GLN A 57 31.11 1.43 -0.01
C GLN A 57 30.98 1.14 -1.52
N ALA A 58 29.81 1.31 -2.09
CA ALA A 58 29.53 1.06 -3.51
C ALA A 58 30.03 2.22 -4.38
N SER A 59 31.36 2.30 -4.59
CA SER A 59 31.98 3.45 -5.29
C SER A 59 31.60 3.53 -6.77
N ASN A 60 31.32 2.41 -7.43
CA ASN A 60 30.94 2.34 -8.86
C ASN A 60 29.44 2.35 -9.10
N LEU A 61 28.62 2.41 -8.06
CA LEU A 61 27.16 2.29 -8.17
C LEU A 61 26.56 3.47 -8.96
N LYS A 62 25.85 3.14 -10.03
CA LYS A 62 25.22 4.09 -10.96
C LYS A 62 23.69 4.04 -10.92
N PHE A 63 23.12 2.88 -10.56
CA PHE A 63 21.70 2.65 -10.68
C PHE A 63 21.18 1.70 -9.58
N ILE A 64 20.01 2.03 -9.03
CA ILE A 64 19.26 1.16 -8.12
C ILE A 64 17.88 0.91 -8.72
N MET A 65 17.54 -0.37 -8.93
CA MET A 65 16.20 -0.82 -9.31
C MET A 65 15.50 -1.37 -8.07
N VAL A 66 14.38 -0.77 -7.71
CA VAL A 66 13.59 -1.17 -6.54
C VAL A 66 12.37 -1.99 -6.99
N PHE A 67 12.24 -3.22 -6.47
CA PHE A 67 11.16 -4.15 -6.78
C PHE A 67 9.94 -3.98 -5.87
N SER A 68 9.80 -2.82 -5.24
CA SER A 68 8.61 -2.40 -4.49
C SER A 68 7.96 -1.17 -5.13
N ALA A 69 6.70 -0.90 -4.77
CA ALA A 69 5.99 0.28 -5.25
C ALA A 69 6.58 1.58 -4.68
N GLY A 70 7.07 1.56 -3.45
CA GLY A 70 7.69 2.69 -2.76
C GLY A 70 9.21 2.64 -2.78
N VAL A 71 9.82 3.81 -2.60
CA VAL A 71 11.28 4.00 -2.47
C VAL A 71 11.64 4.70 -1.16
N ASP A 72 10.74 4.64 -0.20
CA ASP A 72 10.80 5.43 1.04
C ASP A 72 11.93 5.00 1.97
N SER A 73 12.29 3.71 1.91
CA SER A 73 13.38 3.10 2.69
C SER A 73 14.79 3.46 2.21
N LEU A 74 14.92 4.04 1.02
CA LEU A 74 16.23 4.36 0.47
C LEU A 74 16.82 5.61 1.14
N PRO A 75 18.16 5.65 1.39
CA PRO A 75 18.86 6.81 1.93
C PRO A 75 19.02 7.89 0.86
N ARG A 76 18.02 8.77 0.75
CA ARG A 76 17.86 9.75 -0.35
C ARG A 76 19.03 10.72 -0.47
N GLU A 77 19.55 11.23 0.64
CA GLU A 77 20.60 12.24 0.65
C GLU A 77 21.87 11.75 -0.05
N ILE A 78 22.40 10.61 0.35
CA ILE A 78 23.62 10.04 -0.24
C ILE A 78 23.42 9.61 -1.70
N ILE A 79 22.21 9.14 -2.05
CA ILE A 79 21.86 8.80 -3.44
C ILE A 79 21.89 10.03 -4.33
N GLN A 80 21.37 11.16 -3.86
CA GLN A 80 21.41 12.44 -4.58
C GLN A 80 22.82 12.98 -4.67
N GLU A 81 23.59 12.97 -3.57
CA GLU A 81 24.99 13.39 -3.53
C GLU A 81 25.84 12.64 -4.57
N LYS A 82 25.71 11.31 -4.61
CA LYS A 82 26.43 10.47 -5.57
C LYS A 82 25.81 10.43 -6.97
N LYS A 83 24.68 11.13 -7.20
CA LYS A 83 23.93 11.15 -8.47
C LYS A 83 23.53 9.76 -8.98
N ILE A 84 23.24 8.84 -8.06
CA ILE A 84 22.79 7.49 -8.39
C ILE A 84 21.35 7.58 -8.93
N LYS A 85 21.08 6.97 -10.07
CA LYS A 85 19.73 6.91 -10.64
C LYS A 85 18.92 5.84 -9.91
N VAL A 86 17.65 6.14 -9.61
CA VAL A 86 16.73 5.19 -8.99
C VAL A 86 15.50 5.04 -9.87
N ALA A 87 15.08 3.80 -10.08
CA ALA A 87 13.78 3.47 -10.65
C ALA A 87 13.10 2.40 -9.82
N ASN A 88 11.78 2.33 -9.89
CA ASN A 88 11.00 1.27 -9.28
C ASN A 88 10.13 0.57 -10.33
N VAL A 89 9.66 -0.63 -9.97
CA VAL A 89 8.76 -1.44 -10.81
C VAL A 89 7.33 -0.91 -10.69
N ARG A 90 7.05 0.14 -11.47
CA ARG A 90 5.74 0.79 -11.45
C ARG A 90 4.69 -0.07 -12.16
N GLY A 91 3.56 -0.33 -11.49
CA GLY A 91 2.38 -0.95 -12.09
C GLY A 91 2.26 -2.46 -11.91
N ILE A 92 3.31 -3.20 -11.60
CA ILE A 92 3.22 -4.66 -11.38
C ILE A 92 2.35 -5.03 -10.18
N HIS A 93 2.30 -4.17 -9.16
CA HIS A 93 1.46 -4.34 -7.96
C HIS A 93 0.00 -3.89 -8.16
N ALA A 94 -0.36 -3.36 -9.34
CA ALA A 94 -1.70 -2.81 -9.54
C ALA A 94 -2.80 -3.87 -9.41
N VAL A 95 -2.61 -5.04 -10.02
CA VAL A 95 -3.58 -6.15 -9.95
C VAL A 95 -3.66 -6.73 -8.54
N PRO A 96 -2.56 -7.23 -7.92
CA PRO A 96 -2.65 -7.85 -6.59
C PRO A 96 -3.20 -6.88 -5.53
N MET A 97 -2.75 -5.62 -5.50
CA MET A 97 -3.28 -4.64 -4.55
C MET A 97 -4.73 -4.25 -4.84
N GLY A 98 -5.15 -4.22 -6.11
CA GLY A 98 -6.54 -4.02 -6.50
C GLY A 98 -7.45 -5.14 -6.00
N GLU A 99 -7.04 -6.39 -6.18
CA GLU A 99 -7.72 -7.59 -5.65
C GLU A 99 -7.76 -7.57 -4.12
N TYR A 100 -6.68 -7.14 -3.49
CA TYR A 100 -6.58 -7.05 -2.03
C TYR A 100 -7.60 -6.07 -1.45
N ALA A 101 -7.67 -4.84 -1.99
CA ALA A 101 -8.69 -3.86 -1.58
C ALA A 101 -10.12 -4.37 -1.80
N LEU A 102 -10.37 -5.00 -2.95
CA LEU A 102 -11.68 -5.57 -3.27
C LEU A 102 -12.06 -6.71 -2.32
N SER A 103 -11.09 -7.53 -1.91
CA SER A 103 -11.32 -8.62 -0.95
C SER A 103 -11.84 -8.10 0.40
N PHE A 104 -11.29 -6.98 0.90
CA PHE A 104 -11.80 -6.33 2.11
C PHE A 104 -13.22 -5.79 1.91
N MET A 105 -13.49 -5.13 0.78
CA MET A 105 -14.82 -4.59 0.50
C MET A 105 -15.86 -5.70 0.43
N LEU A 106 -15.56 -6.80 -0.27
CA LEU A 106 -16.44 -7.97 -0.36
C LEU A 106 -16.59 -8.68 0.99
N SER A 107 -15.50 -8.89 1.72
CA SER A 107 -15.53 -9.48 3.06
C SER A 107 -16.42 -8.67 4.01
N HIS A 108 -16.36 -7.34 3.91
CA HIS A 108 -17.19 -6.44 4.72
C HIS A 108 -18.68 -6.58 4.40
N VAL A 109 -19.08 -6.39 3.15
CA VAL A 109 -20.52 -6.42 2.77
C VAL A 109 -21.13 -7.80 2.90
N LYS A 110 -20.35 -8.87 2.73
CA LYS A 110 -20.78 -10.27 2.88
C LYS A 110 -20.54 -10.83 4.28
N LYS A 111 -20.01 -10.02 5.21
CA LYS A 111 -19.71 -10.39 6.62
C LYS A 111 -18.93 -11.72 6.72
N ALA A 112 -17.93 -11.90 5.83
CA ALA A 112 -17.21 -13.16 5.71
C ALA A 112 -16.55 -13.59 7.02
N THR A 113 -15.90 -12.66 7.74
CA THR A 113 -15.26 -12.92 9.03
C THR A 113 -16.28 -13.32 10.10
N PHE A 114 -17.44 -12.64 10.14
CA PHE A 114 -18.52 -12.96 11.07
C PHE A 114 -19.03 -14.39 10.84
N PHE A 115 -19.38 -14.76 9.60
CA PHE A 115 -19.88 -16.11 9.30
C PHE A 115 -18.84 -17.20 9.55
N TYR A 116 -17.55 -16.90 9.30
CA TYR A 116 -16.46 -17.81 9.65
C TYR A 116 -16.39 -18.05 11.17
N GLN A 117 -16.59 -17.02 11.99
CA GLN A 117 -16.66 -17.15 13.44
C GLN A 117 -17.89 -17.96 13.87
N MET A 118 -19.07 -17.65 13.31
CA MET A 118 -20.31 -18.40 13.59
C MET A 118 -20.17 -19.89 13.23
N GLN A 119 -19.46 -20.21 12.15
CA GLN A 119 -19.16 -21.62 11.81
C GLN A 119 -18.34 -22.31 12.90
N LYS A 120 -17.31 -21.65 13.46
CA LYS A 120 -16.52 -22.21 14.57
C LYS A 120 -17.37 -22.46 15.81
N GLU A 121 -18.32 -21.60 16.07
CA GLU A 121 -19.25 -21.69 17.20
C GLU A 121 -20.44 -22.64 16.94
N LYS A 122 -20.51 -23.23 15.74
CA LYS A 122 -21.63 -24.07 15.26
C LYS A 122 -22.98 -23.34 15.34
N ASN A 123 -22.96 -22.03 15.14
CA ASN A 123 -24.14 -21.16 15.14
C ASN A 123 -24.60 -20.91 13.71
N TRP A 124 -25.85 -21.29 13.38
CA TRP A 124 -26.48 -21.06 12.08
C TRP A 124 -27.13 -19.66 12.04
N ALA A 125 -26.33 -18.60 11.91
CA ALA A 125 -26.77 -17.21 11.97
C ALA A 125 -27.41 -16.73 10.64
N SER A 126 -28.55 -17.29 10.26
CA SER A 126 -29.22 -17.03 8.97
C SER A 126 -29.88 -15.66 8.87
N GLU A 127 -30.13 -15.00 9.99
CA GLU A 127 -30.82 -13.70 10.05
C GLU A 127 -29.89 -12.50 9.98
N GLU A 128 -28.57 -12.73 9.95
CA GLU A 128 -27.60 -11.66 9.87
C GLU A 128 -27.67 -10.98 8.49
N PRO A 129 -27.97 -9.66 8.42
CA PRO A 129 -28.15 -8.98 7.15
C PRO A 129 -26.81 -8.80 6.44
N ILE A 130 -26.77 -9.14 5.17
CA ILE A 130 -25.67 -8.83 4.24
C ILE A 130 -26.09 -7.73 3.28
N THR A 131 -25.12 -7.05 2.69
CA THR A 131 -25.36 -5.99 1.70
C THR A 131 -24.55 -6.23 0.42
N GLU A 132 -24.66 -5.31 -0.53
CA GLU A 132 -23.97 -5.34 -1.81
C GLU A 132 -23.00 -4.15 -1.93
N LEU A 133 -22.05 -4.26 -2.87
CA LEU A 133 -21.22 -3.14 -3.32
C LEU A 133 -21.96 -2.26 -4.33
N ALA A 134 -22.88 -2.85 -5.09
CA ALA A 134 -23.64 -2.15 -6.12
C ALA A 134 -24.35 -0.89 -5.56
N GLY A 135 -24.22 0.21 -6.27
CA GLY A 135 -24.82 1.50 -5.89
C GLY A 135 -24.11 2.24 -4.74
N LYS A 136 -23.04 1.65 -4.16
CA LYS A 136 -22.24 2.34 -3.15
C LYS A 136 -21.15 3.21 -3.79
N THR A 137 -20.73 4.24 -3.07
CA THR A 137 -19.66 5.14 -3.50
C THR A 137 -18.32 4.69 -2.95
N LEU A 138 -17.37 4.41 -3.87
CA LEU A 138 -15.96 4.22 -3.57
C LEU A 138 -15.20 5.52 -3.80
N VAL A 139 -14.49 6.00 -2.79
CA VAL A 139 -13.50 7.06 -2.92
C VAL A 139 -12.10 6.45 -2.89
N VAL A 140 -11.25 6.77 -3.86
CA VAL A 140 -9.86 6.33 -3.91
C VAL A 140 -8.93 7.54 -3.84
N ALA A 141 -8.17 7.64 -2.76
CA ALA A 141 -7.10 8.62 -2.62
C ALA A 141 -5.79 8.06 -3.20
N GLY A 142 -5.35 8.68 -4.29
CA GLY A 142 -4.23 8.21 -5.12
C GLY A 142 -4.71 7.55 -6.41
N THR A 143 -4.86 8.33 -7.50
CA THR A 143 -5.34 7.85 -8.82
C THR A 143 -4.22 7.31 -9.72
N GLY A 144 -3.14 6.81 -9.13
CA GLY A 144 -2.04 6.15 -9.84
C GLY A 144 -2.41 4.74 -10.35
N ALA A 145 -1.42 3.95 -10.75
CA ALA A 145 -1.64 2.62 -11.34
C ALA A 145 -2.49 1.70 -10.41
N ILE A 146 -2.19 1.68 -9.12
CA ILE A 146 -2.90 0.85 -8.13
C ILE A 146 -4.33 1.39 -7.93
N GLY A 147 -4.48 2.68 -7.63
CA GLY A 147 -5.81 3.26 -7.42
C GLY A 147 -6.72 3.19 -8.64
N ALA A 148 -6.15 3.33 -9.85
CA ALA A 148 -6.90 3.13 -11.09
C ALA A 148 -7.38 1.68 -11.25
N LYS A 149 -6.57 0.69 -10.82
CA LYS A 149 -6.95 -0.73 -10.86
C LYS A 149 -8.02 -1.06 -9.82
N VAL A 150 -7.92 -0.53 -8.59
CA VAL A 150 -9.00 -0.62 -7.58
C VAL A 150 -10.31 -0.07 -8.14
N ALA A 151 -10.25 1.10 -8.79
CA ALA A 151 -11.40 1.74 -9.43
C ALA A 151 -11.99 0.89 -10.57
N GLU A 152 -11.12 0.33 -11.44
CA GLU A 152 -11.53 -0.56 -12.52
C GLU A 152 -12.27 -1.81 -12.01
N PHE A 153 -11.75 -2.45 -10.97
CA PHE A 153 -12.41 -3.60 -10.36
C PHE A 153 -13.75 -3.22 -9.72
N ALA A 154 -13.81 -2.10 -9.01
CA ALA A 154 -15.05 -1.65 -8.38
C ALA A 154 -16.15 -1.27 -9.40
N GLN A 155 -15.79 -0.83 -10.61
CA GLN A 155 -16.76 -0.61 -11.69
C GLN A 155 -17.52 -1.89 -12.07
N ALA A 156 -16.84 -3.04 -12.04
CA ALA A 156 -17.49 -4.32 -12.34
C ALA A 156 -18.55 -4.72 -11.29
N PHE A 157 -18.58 -4.03 -10.15
CA PHE A 157 -19.57 -4.19 -9.09
C PHE A 157 -20.60 -3.04 -9.03
N ASP A 158 -20.73 -2.28 -10.13
CA ASP A 158 -21.70 -1.17 -10.24
C ASP A 158 -21.57 -0.11 -9.14
N MET A 159 -20.34 0.16 -8.68
CA MET A 159 -20.04 1.24 -7.71
C MET A 159 -19.91 2.59 -8.42
N GLU A 160 -20.29 3.68 -7.73
CA GLU A 160 -19.88 5.03 -8.11
C GLU A 160 -18.43 5.27 -7.65
N ILE A 161 -17.55 5.77 -8.54
CA ILE A 161 -16.11 5.83 -8.26
C ILE A 161 -15.59 7.25 -8.35
N ILE A 162 -15.10 7.76 -7.23
CA ILE A 162 -14.52 9.08 -7.07
C ILE A 162 -13.03 8.95 -6.80
N GLY A 163 -12.21 9.73 -7.53
CA GLY A 163 -10.77 9.80 -7.31
C GLY A 163 -10.35 11.05 -6.54
N VAL A 164 -9.26 10.93 -5.77
CA VAL A 164 -8.56 12.08 -5.18
C VAL A 164 -7.11 12.03 -5.64
N ASN A 165 -6.63 13.11 -6.26
CA ASN A 165 -5.24 13.25 -6.68
C ASN A 165 -4.69 14.65 -6.35
N THR A 166 -3.42 14.89 -6.61
CA THR A 166 -2.74 16.12 -6.18
C THR A 166 -3.46 17.40 -6.61
N THR A 167 -4.02 17.45 -7.84
CA THR A 167 -4.57 18.69 -8.45
C THR A 167 -6.03 18.60 -8.82
N GLY A 168 -6.69 17.45 -8.63
CA GLY A 168 -8.07 17.22 -9.05
C GLY A 168 -8.26 17.00 -10.56
N HIS A 169 -7.15 16.79 -11.31
CA HIS A 169 -7.26 16.57 -12.75
C HIS A 169 -8.00 15.25 -13.05
N PRO A 170 -8.84 15.22 -14.11
CA PRO A 170 -9.60 14.03 -14.49
C PRO A 170 -8.68 12.86 -14.86
N VAL A 171 -9.00 11.68 -14.35
CA VAL A 171 -8.29 10.42 -14.64
C VAL A 171 -9.33 9.31 -14.83
N LYS A 172 -9.22 8.52 -15.88
CA LYS A 172 -10.03 7.29 -16.02
C LYS A 172 -9.50 6.22 -15.06
N PRO A 173 -10.34 5.36 -14.47
CA PRO A 173 -11.78 5.18 -14.74
C PRO A 173 -12.72 6.00 -13.82
N PHE A 174 -12.21 6.98 -13.06
CA PHE A 174 -12.99 7.77 -12.10
C PHE A 174 -14.06 8.62 -12.78
N SER A 175 -15.30 8.57 -12.25
CA SER A 175 -16.42 9.41 -12.71
C SER A 175 -16.17 10.88 -12.40
N LYS A 176 -15.51 11.14 -11.27
CA LYS A 176 -15.14 12.48 -10.79
C LYS A 176 -13.82 12.42 -10.04
N THR A 177 -13.02 13.48 -10.13
CA THR A 177 -11.80 13.64 -9.38
C THR A 177 -11.77 14.94 -8.60
N TYR A 178 -11.18 14.90 -7.41
CA TYR A 178 -11.00 16.04 -6.53
C TYR A 178 -9.51 16.25 -6.24
N ALA A 179 -9.16 17.49 -5.91
CA ALA A 179 -7.82 17.78 -5.45
C ALA A 179 -7.59 17.25 -4.02
N MET A 180 -6.34 16.95 -3.68
CA MET A 180 -5.97 16.49 -2.34
C MET A 180 -6.35 17.53 -1.25
N SER A 181 -6.33 18.81 -1.57
CA SER A 181 -6.80 19.88 -0.67
C SER A 181 -8.28 19.80 -0.31
N ASP A 182 -9.06 19.06 -1.09
CA ASP A 182 -10.51 18.89 -0.87
C ASP A 182 -10.85 17.55 -0.19
N ILE A 183 -9.86 16.84 0.34
CA ILE A 183 -10.03 15.47 0.89
C ILE A 183 -11.11 15.40 1.97
N GLU A 184 -11.20 16.40 2.83
CA GLU A 184 -12.25 16.48 3.85
C GLU A 184 -13.65 16.77 3.29
N LYS A 185 -13.76 17.38 2.08
CA LYS A 185 -15.04 17.57 1.40
C LYS A 185 -15.53 16.28 0.74
N VAL A 186 -14.60 15.37 0.45
CA VAL A 186 -14.90 14.09 -0.20
C VAL A 186 -15.23 13.01 0.83
N ALA A 187 -14.74 13.12 2.06
CA ALA A 187 -14.98 12.19 3.15
C ALA A 187 -16.47 11.79 3.33
N PRO A 188 -17.44 12.71 3.37
CA PRO A 188 -18.86 12.36 3.56
C PRO A 188 -19.51 11.67 2.36
N LEU A 189 -18.86 11.61 1.21
CA LEU A 189 -19.38 10.93 0.02
C LEU A 189 -19.13 9.42 0.07
N ALA A 190 -18.08 8.98 0.77
CA ALA A 190 -17.61 7.62 0.75
C ALA A 190 -18.49 6.66 1.56
N ASP A 191 -18.90 5.55 0.94
CA ASP A 191 -19.27 4.32 1.66
C ASP A 191 -18.01 3.46 1.90
N PHE A 192 -17.10 3.45 0.93
CA PHE A 192 -15.75 2.92 1.04
C PHE A 192 -14.72 3.98 0.68
N PHE A 193 -13.71 4.14 1.49
CA PHE A 193 -12.58 5.03 1.24
C PHE A 193 -11.29 4.21 1.20
N VAL A 194 -10.65 4.14 0.03
CA VAL A 194 -9.38 3.43 -0.15
C VAL A 194 -8.25 4.42 -0.28
N SER A 195 -7.27 4.32 0.63
CA SER A 195 -6.04 5.11 0.61
C SER A 195 -4.92 4.30 -0.06
N VAL A 196 -4.33 4.86 -1.14
CA VAL A 196 -3.17 4.32 -1.86
C VAL A 196 -2.09 5.40 -1.97
N LEU A 197 -2.01 6.27 -0.97
CA LEU A 197 -1.09 7.40 -0.98
C LEU A 197 0.35 6.96 -0.66
N PRO A 198 1.35 7.50 -1.37
CA PRO A 198 2.75 7.33 -1.00
C PRO A 198 3.08 8.15 0.25
N HIS A 199 4.18 7.82 0.91
CA HIS A 199 4.74 8.66 1.97
C HIS A 199 5.41 9.92 1.39
N THR A 200 4.92 11.09 1.75
CA THR A 200 5.49 12.40 1.45
C THR A 200 5.11 13.38 2.56
N ASP A 201 5.81 14.52 2.66
CA ASP A 201 5.44 15.58 3.62
C ASP A 201 3.99 16.04 3.48
N LYS A 202 3.42 15.97 2.26
CA LYS A 202 2.03 16.38 1.99
C LYS A 202 0.99 15.32 2.29
N THR A 203 1.38 14.07 2.43
CA THR A 203 0.49 12.93 2.69
C THR A 203 0.64 12.37 4.10
N THR A 204 1.67 12.78 4.83
CA THR A 204 1.86 12.44 6.24
C THR A 204 0.78 13.09 7.08
N ALA A 205 0.12 12.28 7.93
CA ALA A 205 -0.98 12.68 8.81
C ALA A 205 -2.13 13.41 8.10
N ILE A 206 -2.37 13.09 6.81
CA ILE A 206 -3.40 13.75 6.00
C ILE A 206 -4.82 13.40 6.48
N TYR A 207 -5.02 12.22 7.04
CA TYR A 207 -6.30 11.79 7.60
C TYR A 207 -6.34 12.10 9.09
N SER A 208 -6.87 13.29 9.41
CA SER A 208 -7.06 13.76 10.78
C SER A 208 -8.31 13.15 11.43
N LEU A 209 -8.47 13.35 12.74
CA LEU A 209 -9.72 12.99 13.43
C LEU A 209 -10.95 13.73 12.84
N SER A 210 -10.75 14.97 12.38
CA SER A 210 -11.80 15.74 11.69
C SER A 210 -12.23 15.08 10.37
N PHE A 211 -11.29 14.46 9.64
CA PHE A 211 -11.59 13.71 8.44
C PHE A 211 -12.52 12.52 8.74
N PHE A 212 -12.22 11.71 9.75
CA PHE A 212 -13.05 10.56 10.14
C PHE A 212 -14.43 10.99 10.67
N ARG A 213 -14.50 12.10 11.41
CA ARG A 213 -15.78 12.67 11.88
C ARG A 213 -16.69 13.18 10.76
N LYS A 214 -16.16 13.41 9.56
CA LYS A 214 -16.93 13.82 8.38
C LYS A 214 -17.38 12.66 7.52
N MET A 215 -16.80 11.48 7.70
CA MET A 215 -17.24 10.28 7.01
C MET A 215 -18.64 9.86 7.48
N LYS A 216 -19.29 8.99 6.71
CA LYS A 216 -20.56 8.38 7.13
C LYS A 216 -20.29 7.40 8.28
N ASP A 217 -21.20 7.28 9.24
CA ASP A 217 -21.09 6.34 10.37
C ASP A 217 -20.96 4.87 9.90
N ASN A 218 -21.55 4.54 8.73
CA ASN A 218 -21.45 3.22 8.12
C ASN A 218 -20.30 3.08 7.11
N ALA A 219 -19.45 4.08 6.99
CA ALA A 219 -18.32 4.04 6.06
C ALA A 219 -17.21 3.06 6.49
N VAL A 220 -16.45 2.62 5.51
CA VAL A 220 -15.28 1.76 5.68
C VAL A 220 -14.05 2.48 5.16
N PHE A 221 -12.99 2.52 5.97
CA PHE A 221 -11.69 3.06 5.57
C PHE A 221 -10.70 1.91 5.35
N ILE A 222 -10.04 1.88 4.19
CA ILE A 222 -9.07 0.86 3.79
C ILE A 222 -7.74 1.55 3.48
N ASN A 223 -6.68 1.22 4.21
CA ASN A 223 -5.35 1.75 3.94
C ASN A 223 -4.41 0.64 3.45
N ILE A 224 -4.08 0.68 2.17
CA ILE A 224 -3.09 -0.17 1.49
C ILE A 224 -1.95 0.66 0.91
N GLY A 225 -1.82 1.92 1.31
CA GLY A 225 -0.78 2.84 0.87
C GLY A 225 0.39 2.89 1.83
N ARG A 226 0.34 3.85 2.76
CA ARG A 226 1.36 4.01 3.81
C ARG A 226 0.70 4.33 5.15
N GLY A 227 1.20 3.72 6.22
CA GLY A 227 0.70 3.92 7.58
C GLY A 227 0.83 5.37 8.04
N SER A 228 1.88 6.05 7.66
CA SER A 228 2.11 7.46 7.99
C SER A 228 1.03 8.45 7.51
N ALA A 229 0.09 8.01 6.66
CA ALA A 229 -1.04 8.84 6.25
C ALA A 229 -2.03 9.14 7.39
N VAL A 230 -2.01 8.34 8.47
CA VAL A 230 -2.80 8.55 9.69
C VAL A 230 -1.86 8.46 10.89
N GLU A 231 -1.97 9.34 11.86
CA GLU A 231 -1.25 9.17 13.13
C GLU A 231 -1.88 8.04 13.97
N LEU A 232 -1.07 7.25 14.67
CA LEU A 232 -1.52 6.11 15.48
C LEU A 232 -2.60 6.52 16.50
N LYS A 233 -2.38 7.63 17.21
CA LYS A 233 -3.35 8.17 18.17
C LYS A 233 -4.69 8.55 17.54
N VAL A 234 -4.69 8.96 16.26
CA VAL A 234 -5.93 9.29 15.52
C VAL A 234 -6.69 8.01 15.16
N LEU A 235 -5.99 6.96 14.71
CA LEU A 235 -6.61 5.65 14.47
C LEU A 235 -7.24 5.09 15.73
N GLU A 236 -6.50 5.09 16.85
CA GLU A 236 -7.00 4.59 18.13
C GLU A 236 -8.22 5.38 18.60
N GLN A 237 -8.16 6.71 18.52
CA GLN A 237 -9.28 7.56 18.95
C GLN A 237 -10.50 7.37 18.05
N ALA A 238 -10.32 7.37 16.73
CA ALA A 238 -11.40 7.18 15.76
C ALA A 238 -12.07 5.80 15.91
N SER A 239 -11.28 4.76 16.21
CA SER A 239 -11.78 3.42 16.49
C SER A 239 -12.56 3.37 17.83
N LYS A 240 -12.01 3.93 18.92
CA LYS A 240 -12.66 3.98 20.25
C LYS A 240 -13.98 4.77 20.22
N GLU A 241 -14.01 5.89 19.48
CA GLU A 241 -15.20 6.71 19.30
C GLU A 241 -16.19 6.11 18.27
N GLN A 242 -15.82 5.02 17.59
CA GLN A 242 -16.61 4.37 16.53
C GLN A 242 -17.07 5.36 15.45
N LEU A 243 -16.16 6.26 15.02
CA LEU A 243 -16.48 7.34 14.08
C LEU A 243 -16.89 6.83 12.70
N ILE A 244 -16.46 5.60 12.33
CA ILE A 244 -16.86 4.88 11.13
C ILE A 244 -17.07 3.41 11.45
N ASN A 245 -17.70 2.69 10.54
CA ASN A 245 -18.05 1.28 10.75
C ASN A 245 -16.83 0.38 10.88
N HIS A 246 -15.81 0.51 9.99
CA HIS A 246 -14.65 -0.38 10.03
C HIS A 246 -13.39 0.24 9.42
N PHE A 247 -12.23 -0.16 9.96
CA PHE A 247 -10.90 0.14 9.44
C PHE A 247 -10.24 -1.16 8.97
N TYR A 248 -9.84 -1.24 7.70
CA TYR A 248 -8.94 -2.26 7.18
C TYR A 248 -7.57 -1.64 6.96
N LEU A 249 -6.58 -2.09 7.72
CA LEU A 249 -5.24 -1.51 7.77
C LEU A 249 -4.21 -2.57 7.37
N ASP A 250 -3.74 -2.53 6.13
CA ASP A 250 -2.58 -3.33 5.72
C ASP A 250 -1.27 -2.67 6.15
N VAL A 251 -1.33 -1.37 6.38
CA VAL A 251 -0.22 -0.55 6.86
C VAL A 251 -0.62 0.27 8.07
N VAL A 252 0.31 0.40 9.02
CA VAL A 252 0.16 1.19 10.25
C VAL A 252 1.35 2.15 10.40
N PRO A 253 1.20 3.25 11.20
CA PRO A 253 2.27 4.25 11.34
C PRO A 253 3.60 3.69 11.86
N GLU A 254 3.55 2.67 12.69
CA GLU A 254 4.71 1.99 13.28
C GLU A 254 4.62 0.50 12.92
N GLU A 255 5.57 0.01 12.14
CA GLU A 255 5.63 -1.39 11.69
C GLU A 255 6.93 -2.06 12.17
N PRO A 256 6.83 -3.21 12.86
CA PRO A 256 5.60 -3.88 13.29
C PRO A 256 4.85 -3.13 14.39
N LEU A 257 3.50 -3.23 14.38
CA LEU A 257 2.68 -2.67 15.46
C LEU A 257 2.98 -3.38 16.78
N SER A 258 3.18 -2.60 17.86
CA SER A 258 3.43 -3.16 19.19
C SER A 258 2.33 -4.14 19.61
N GLU A 259 2.72 -5.26 20.24
CA GLU A 259 1.80 -6.31 20.72
C GLU A 259 0.78 -5.77 21.75
N ASP A 260 1.15 -4.72 22.50
CA ASP A 260 0.27 -4.08 23.49
C ASP A 260 -0.68 -3.04 22.90
N ASN A 261 -0.66 -2.83 21.57
CA ASN A 261 -1.47 -1.79 20.97
C ASN A 261 -2.96 -2.15 20.94
N TYR A 262 -3.81 -1.21 21.36
CA TYR A 262 -5.26 -1.35 21.41
C TYR A 262 -5.88 -1.81 20.07
N LEU A 263 -5.33 -1.43 18.94
CA LEU A 263 -5.91 -1.76 17.62
C LEU A 263 -5.99 -3.27 17.36
N TRP A 264 -5.18 -4.10 18.03
CA TRP A 264 -5.26 -5.57 17.89
C TRP A 264 -6.58 -6.14 18.43
N GLU A 265 -7.15 -5.51 19.47
CA GLU A 265 -8.37 -5.96 20.14
C GLU A 265 -9.62 -5.20 19.69
N ALA A 266 -9.46 -4.16 18.87
CA ALA A 266 -10.55 -3.31 18.44
C ALA A 266 -11.50 -4.06 17.47
N SER A 267 -12.76 -4.18 17.83
CA SER A 267 -13.77 -4.93 17.05
C SER A 267 -14.06 -4.35 15.67
N ASN A 268 -13.78 -3.06 15.47
CA ASN A 268 -13.97 -2.35 14.21
C ASN A 268 -12.64 -2.12 13.45
N VAL A 269 -11.60 -2.90 13.75
CA VAL A 269 -10.31 -2.83 13.06
C VAL A 269 -9.90 -4.22 12.59
N THR A 270 -9.41 -4.30 11.37
CA THR A 270 -8.73 -5.49 10.83
C THR A 270 -7.35 -5.06 10.37
N ILE A 271 -6.31 -5.75 10.86
CA ILE A 271 -4.92 -5.47 10.53
C ILE A 271 -4.35 -6.64 9.74
N THR A 272 -3.56 -6.32 8.71
CA THR A 272 -2.74 -7.28 7.99
C THR A 272 -1.30 -6.76 7.93
N PRO A 273 -0.28 -7.64 7.86
CA PRO A 273 1.10 -7.25 8.12
C PRO A 273 1.84 -6.77 6.85
N HIS A 274 1.31 -5.72 6.18
CA HIS A 274 1.90 -5.08 5.00
C HIS A 274 2.20 -6.10 3.89
N VAL A 275 1.16 -6.82 3.43
CA VAL A 275 1.27 -7.93 2.47
C VAL A 275 0.51 -7.70 1.14
N SER A 276 -0.13 -6.53 0.99
CA SER A 276 -0.87 -6.16 -0.24
C SER A 276 0.01 -5.89 -1.46
#